data_0c564da098840bbcf85a1100eac45d07
#
_entry.id   0c564da098840bbcf85a1100eac45d07
#
_cell.length_a   1.000
_cell.length_b   1.000
_cell.length_c   1.000
_cell.angle_alpha   90.00
_cell.angle_beta   90.00
_cell.angle_gamma   90.00
#
_symmetry.space_group_name_H-M   'P 1'
#
loop_
_entity.id
_entity.type
_entity.pdbx_description
1 polymer ?
#
loop_
_entity_poly.entity_id
_entity_poly.type
_entity_poly.pdbx_seq_one_letter_code
_entity_poly.pdbx_strand_id
1 'polypeptide(L)'
;MIANGLTLDQANRIIDAALAEGRRLELGSLTVAVLDPGGHLIALKREDGCEFLRPPIAIGKAWGSLGMGHAGRVLAERSQKMPVFFGALSDMSGGKVVPLAGGVLIRTPDGQLIGAVGVSGDTSEQDELAAVAGVKAAGLEPDIGQNPEWRRP
;
A
#
# COMPACT_ATOMS: atom_id res chain seq x y z
N MET A 1 24.99 -6.38 2.38
CA MET A 1 23.69 -6.72 1.77
C MET A 1 22.62 -6.57 2.85
N ILE A 2 21.62 -5.75 2.60
CA ILE A 2 20.46 -5.67 3.51
C ILE A 2 19.57 -6.87 3.14
N ALA A 3 19.55 -7.87 4.03
CA ALA A 3 18.69 -9.04 3.86
C ALA A 3 17.34 -8.81 4.53
N ASN A 4 16.29 -9.43 4.02
CA ASN A 4 14.95 -9.58 4.63
C ASN A 4 13.91 -8.52 4.26
N GLY A 5 13.83 -8.17 3.01
CA GLY A 5 12.73 -7.41 2.44
C GLY A 5 12.26 -8.02 1.12
N LEU A 6 11.32 -7.34 0.48
CA LEU A 6 10.90 -7.65 -0.87
C LEU A 6 12.05 -7.50 -1.87
N THR A 7 12.15 -8.42 -2.81
CA THR A 7 13.05 -8.27 -3.94
C THR A 7 12.43 -7.35 -5.01
N LEU A 8 13.26 -6.79 -5.87
CA LEU A 8 12.77 -6.00 -7.01
C LEU A 8 11.87 -6.84 -7.94
N ASP A 9 12.21 -8.13 -8.12
CA ASP A 9 11.38 -9.05 -8.92
C ASP A 9 9.98 -9.22 -8.31
N GLN A 10 9.89 -9.44 -7.01
CA GLN A 10 8.61 -9.51 -6.31
C GLN A 10 7.83 -8.19 -6.40
N ALA A 11 8.50 -7.06 -6.22
CA ALA A 11 7.87 -5.74 -6.33
C ALA A 11 7.30 -5.52 -7.74
N ASN A 12 8.04 -5.86 -8.78
CA ASN A 12 7.57 -5.76 -10.16
C ASN A 12 6.37 -6.66 -10.44
N ARG A 13 6.36 -7.90 -9.93
CA ARG A 13 5.21 -8.81 -10.05
C ARG A 13 3.96 -8.25 -9.38
N ILE A 14 4.11 -7.68 -8.18
CA ILE A 14 3.00 -7.02 -7.47
C ILE A 14 2.45 -5.88 -8.31
N ILE A 15 3.30 -5.00 -8.81
CA ILE A 15 2.91 -3.83 -9.59
C ILE A 15 2.20 -4.26 -10.88
N ASP A 16 2.80 -5.16 -11.65
CA ASP A 16 2.25 -5.58 -12.93
C ASP A 16 0.89 -6.26 -12.77
N ALA A 17 0.73 -7.10 -11.76
CA ALA A 17 -0.54 -7.76 -11.47
C ALA A 17 -1.59 -6.78 -10.94
N ALA A 18 -1.21 -5.79 -10.13
CA ALA A 18 -2.12 -4.73 -9.67
C ALA A 18 -2.64 -3.90 -10.84
N LEU A 19 -1.75 -3.51 -11.77
CA LEU A 19 -2.14 -2.79 -12.98
C LEU A 19 -3.05 -3.64 -13.89
N ALA A 20 -2.73 -4.92 -14.07
CA ALA A 20 -3.57 -5.85 -14.83
C ALA A 20 -4.98 -5.98 -14.23
N GLU A 21 -5.09 -6.06 -12.91
CA GLU A 21 -6.36 -6.10 -12.21
C GLU A 21 -7.15 -4.79 -12.39
N GLY A 22 -6.46 -3.65 -12.33
CA GLY A 22 -7.07 -2.36 -12.65
C GLY A 22 -7.68 -2.33 -14.05
N ARG A 23 -6.99 -2.89 -15.05
CA ARG A 23 -7.50 -3.00 -16.42
C ARG A 23 -8.68 -3.97 -16.51
N ARG A 24 -8.61 -5.10 -15.83
CA ARG A 24 -9.71 -6.08 -15.77
C ARG A 24 -10.98 -5.49 -15.15
N LEU A 25 -10.84 -4.65 -14.13
CA LEU A 25 -11.94 -3.97 -13.44
C LEU A 25 -12.38 -2.68 -14.12
N GLU A 26 -11.74 -2.29 -15.23
CA GLU A 26 -12.02 -1.05 -15.98
C GLU A 26 -11.88 0.21 -15.10
N LEU A 27 -10.90 0.23 -14.20
CA LEU A 27 -10.60 1.37 -13.34
C LEU A 27 -9.95 2.52 -14.13
N GLY A 28 -9.92 3.70 -13.51
CA GLY A 28 -9.08 4.80 -13.98
C GLY A 28 -7.60 4.41 -14.05
N SER A 29 -6.77 5.25 -14.66
CA SER A 29 -5.32 5.02 -14.72
C SER A 29 -4.74 5.00 -13.31
N LEU A 30 -3.90 3.99 -13.02
CA LEU A 30 -3.35 3.73 -11.70
C LEU A 30 -1.86 4.07 -11.60
N THR A 31 -1.46 4.46 -10.40
CA THR A 31 -0.06 4.39 -9.94
C THR A 31 0.04 3.35 -8.84
N VAL A 32 1.05 2.50 -8.94
CA VAL A 32 1.35 1.46 -7.94
C VAL A 32 2.78 1.63 -7.45
N ALA A 33 2.96 1.72 -6.13
CA ALA A 33 4.26 1.86 -5.47
C ALA A 33 4.46 0.71 -4.48
N VAL A 34 5.65 0.14 -4.44
CA VAL A 34 6.04 -0.91 -3.47
C VAL A 34 7.21 -0.41 -2.66
N LEU A 35 7.07 -0.48 -1.33
CA LEU A 35 8.07 -0.07 -0.35
C LEU A 35 8.60 -1.26 0.44
N ASP A 36 9.87 -1.18 0.84
CA ASP A 36 10.49 -2.13 1.78
C ASP A 36 10.00 -1.93 3.23
N PRO A 37 10.36 -2.80 4.19
CA PRO A 37 9.90 -2.66 5.57
C PRO A 37 10.34 -1.37 6.27
N GLY A 38 11.37 -0.71 5.78
CA GLY A 38 11.85 0.59 6.29
C GLY A 38 11.12 1.80 5.68
N GLY A 39 10.17 1.56 4.77
CA GLY A 39 9.44 2.63 4.10
C GLY A 39 10.15 3.21 2.88
N HIS A 40 11.18 2.55 2.38
CA HIS A 40 11.93 3.00 1.20
C HIS A 40 11.32 2.44 -0.08
N LEU A 41 11.25 3.27 -1.12
CA LEU A 41 10.72 2.88 -2.41
C LEU A 41 11.60 1.82 -3.08
N ILE A 42 11.01 0.67 -3.45
CA ILE A 42 11.67 -0.35 -4.27
C ILE A 42 11.37 -0.11 -5.74
N ALA A 43 10.08 0.04 -6.09
CA ALA A 43 9.63 0.25 -7.47
C ALA A 43 8.29 0.99 -7.50
N LEU A 44 8.08 1.72 -8.59
CA LEU A 44 6.84 2.42 -8.87
C LEU A 44 6.57 2.39 -10.37
N LYS A 45 5.32 2.17 -10.76
CA LYS A 45 4.85 2.40 -12.12
C LYS A 45 3.61 3.27 -12.10
N ARG A 46 3.62 4.28 -12.97
CA ARG A 46 2.47 5.15 -13.24
C ARG A 46 1.96 4.89 -14.65
N GLU A 47 0.70 4.51 -14.80
CA GLU A 47 0.09 4.36 -16.11
C GLU A 47 -0.01 5.71 -16.84
N ASP A 48 -0.05 5.64 -18.17
CA ASP A 48 -0.27 6.80 -19.01
C ASP A 48 -1.63 7.45 -18.67
N GLY A 49 -1.64 8.78 -18.65
CA GLY A 49 -2.83 9.55 -18.29
C GLY A 49 -3.14 9.66 -16.79
N CYS A 50 -2.38 9.00 -15.94
CA CYS A 50 -2.52 9.10 -14.49
C CYS A 50 -1.97 10.45 -13.98
N GLU A 51 -2.73 11.13 -13.14
CA GLU A 51 -2.42 12.48 -12.65
C GLU A 51 -1.13 12.50 -11.82
N PHE A 52 -0.40 13.62 -11.84
CA PHE A 52 0.92 13.75 -11.23
C PHE A 52 0.94 13.66 -9.69
N LEU A 53 -0.19 13.84 -9.02
CA LEU A 53 -0.30 13.65 -7.57
C LEU A 53 -0.49 12.17 -7.16
N ARG A 54 -0.83 11.29 -8.09
CA ARG A 54 -1.06 9.87 -7.76
C ARG A 54 0.20 9.15 -7.27
N PRO A 55 1.40 9.36 -7.84
CA PRO A 55 2.61 8.75 -7.30
C PRO A 55 2.88 9.10 -5.82
N PRO A 56 2.91 10.37 -5.38
CA PRO A 56 3.09 10.66 -3.97
C PRO A 56 1.95 10.13 -3.09
N ILE A 57 0.70 10.09 -3.57
CA ILE A 57 -0.41 9.49 -2.82
C ILE A 57 -0.20 7.98 -2.66
N ALA A 58 0.16 7.26 -3.72
CA ALA A 58 0.43 5.83 -3.65
C ALA A 58 1.56 5.52 -2.65
N ILE A 59 2.66 6.26 -2.73
CA ILE A 59 3.77 6.15 -1.76
C ILE A 59 3.27 6.43 -0.35
N GLY A 60 2.51 7.50 -0.15
CA GLY A 60 2.00 7.90 1.16
C GLY A 60 1.04 6.88 1.78
N LYS A 61 0.22 6.20 0.98
CA LYS A 61 -0.63 5.10 1.43
C LYS A 61 0.20 3.93 1.95
N ALA A 62 1.21 3.50 1.19
CA ALA A 62 2.11 2.42 1.61
C ALA A 62 2.97 2.81 2.81
N TRP A 63 3.54 4.02 2.78
CA TRP A 63 4.42 4.53 3.83
C TRP A 63 3.70 4.68 5.16
N GLY A 64 2.49 5.26 5.16
CA GLY A 64 1.66 5.38 6.35
C GLY A 64 1.27 4.02 6.92
N SER A 65 0.94 3.06 6.06
CA SER A 65 0.63 1.69 6.49
C SER A 65 1.79 1.04 7.21
N LEU A 66 3.01 1.13 6.67
CA LEU A 66 4.22 0.61 7.32
C LEU A 66 4.52 1.33 8.63
N GLY A 67 4.53 2.66 8.61
CA GLY A 67 4.88 3.46 9.77
C GLY A 67 3.94 3.27 10.96
N MET A 68 2.66 3.03 10.70
CA MET A 68 1.64 2.81 11.72
C MET A 68 1.38 1.31 12.00
N GLY A 69 1.91 0.40 11.18
CA GLY A 69 1.68 -1.03 11.32
C GLY A 69 0.24 -1.46 11.02
N HIS A 70 -0.49 -0.67 10.24
CA HIS A 70 -1.90 -0.91 9.90
C HIS A 70 -2.17 -0.63 8.43
N ALA A 71 -3.02 -1.46 7.83
CA ALA A 71 -3.49 -1.21 6.46
C ALA A 71 -4.21 0.12 6.31
N GLY A 72 -4.18 0.69 5.12
CA GLY A 72 -4.74 2.01 4.83
C GLY A 72 -6.22 2.16 5.19
N ARG A 73 -7.05 1.11 5.00
CA ARG A 73 -8.46 1.16 5.42
C ARG A 73 -8.64 1.34 6.93
N VAL A 74 -7.75 0.74 7.73
CA VAL A 74 -7.77 0.90 9.18
C VAL A 74 -7.34 2.31 9.56
N LEU A 75 -6.34 2.85 8.88
CA LEU A 75 -5.92 4.24 9.08
C LEU A 75 -7.01 5.24 8.69
N ALA A 76 -7.73 4.99 7.59
CA ALA A 76 -8.86 5.82 7.16
C ALA A 76 -9.95 5.88 8.24
N GLU A 77 -10.34 4.73 8.79
CA GLU A 77 -11.33 4.66 9.87
C GLU A 77 -10.84 5.39 11.13
N ARG A 78 -9.58 5.16 11.52
CA ARG A 78 -9.00 5.82 12.70
C ARG A 78 -8.86 7.32 12.54
N SER A 79 -8.53 7.79 11.34
CA SER A 79 -8.36 9.23 11.08
C SER A 79 -9.66 10.01 11.27
N GLN A 80 -10.79 9.39 10.98
CA GLN A 80 -12.11 10.00 11.25
C GLN A 80 -12.44 10.09 12.73
N LYS A 81 -11.99 9.12 13.53
CA LYS A 81 -12.20 9.07 14.98
C LYS A 81 -11.20 9.92 15.75
N MET A 82 -10.02 10.14 15.20
CA MET A 82 -8.90 10.81 15.85
C MET A 82 -8.25 11.89 14.93
N PRO A 83 -9.04 12.88 14.47
CA PRO A 83 -8.54 13.86 13.48
C PRO A 83 -7.39 14.72 14.01
N VAL A 84 -7.38 15.06 15.31
CA VAL A 84 -6.29 15.85 15.93
C VAL A 84 -4.98 15.06 15.89
N PHE A 85 -5.01 13.78 16.24
CA PHE A 85 -3.83 12.91 16.20
C PHE A 85 -3.28 12.77 14.76
N PHE A 86 -4.15 12.50 13.79
CA PHE A 86 -3.73 12.38 12.40
C PHE A 86 -3.25 13.70 11.80
N GLY A 87 -3.78 14.83 12.24
CA GLY A 87 -3.25 16.15 11.90
C GLY A 87 -1.82 16.34 12.40
N ALA A 88 -1.55 16.02 13.66
CA ALA A 88 -0.22 16.06 14.26
C ALA A 88 0.74 15.07 13.55
N LEU A 89 0.26 13.87 13.20
CA LEU A 89 1.03 12.87 12.48
C LEU A 89 1.40 13.35 11.06
N SER A 90 0.49 14.02 10.37
CA SER A 90 0.74 14.66 9.08
C SER A 90 1.84 15.72 9.20
N ASP A 91 1.75 16.61 10.15
CA ASP A 91 2.75 17.67 10.39
C ASP A 91 4.12 17.07 10.74
N MET A 92 4.15 16.13 11.68
CA MET A 92 5.39 15.48 12.12
C MET A 92 6.09 14.72 10.99
N SER A 93 5.33 14.09 10.12
CA SER A 93 5.85 13.29 9.00
C SER A 93 6.14 14.11 7.74
N GLY A 94 5.88 15.41 7.75
CA GLY A 94 5.99 16.26 6.56
C GLY A 94 4.95 15.95 5.49
N GLY A 95 3.75 15.55 5.90
CA GLY A 95 2.63 15.22 5.00
C GLY A 95 2.73 13.86 4.33
N LYS A 96 3.64 13.00 4.77
CA LYS A 96 3.90 11.71 4.09
C LYS A 96 2.86 10.64 4.36
N VAL A 97 2.09 10.75 5.43
CA VAL A 97 1.04 9.76 5.76
C VAL A 97 -0.22 10.08 4.99
N VAL A 98 -0.69 9.15 4.17
CA VAL A 98 -1.98 9.22 3.48
C VAL A 98 -2.88 8.12 4.01
N PRO A 99 -3.79 8.41 4.98
CA PRO A 99 -4.59 7.41 5.69
C PRO A 99 -5.83 7.01 4.89
N LEU A 100 -5.62 6.29 3.80
CA LEU A 100 -6.68 5.83 2.90
C LEU A 100 -6.48 4.38 2.51
N ALA A 101 -7.57 3.67 2.20
CA ALA A 101 -7.52 2.34 1.60
C ALA A 101 -6.75 2.39 0.26
N GLY A 102 -6.11 1.29 -0.09
CA GLY A 102 -5.14 1.21 -1.18
C GLY A 102 -3.70 1.08 -0.68
N GLY A 103 -3.43 1.37 0.59
CA GLY A 103 -2.22 0.96 1.31
C GLY A 103 -2.42 -0.42 1.91
N VAL A 104 -1.69 -1.42 1.41
CA VAL A 104 -1.81 -2.82 1.83
C VAL A 104 -0.46 -3.30 2.33
N LEU A 105 -0.43 -3.85 3.54
CA LEU A 105 0.78 -4.47 4.08
C LEU A 105 1.03 -5.80 3.38
N ILE A 106 2.29 -6.10 3.13
CA ILE A 106 2.72 -7.31 2.44
C ILE A 106 3.38 -8.25 3.45
N ARG A 107 2.85 -9.46 3.56
CA ARG A 107 3.40 -10.48 4.44
C ARG A 107 3.80 -11.72 3.67
N THR A 108 4.76 -12.44 4.25
CA THR A 108 5.07 -13.81 3.81
C THR A 108 3.94 -14.75 4.21
N PRO A 109 3.85 -15.96 3.63
CA PRO A 109 2.84 -16.94 4.03
C PRO A 109 2.87 -17.32 5.52
N ASP A 110 4.02 -17.21 6.17
CA ASP A 110 4.18 -17.41 7.63
C ASP A 110 3.93 -16.16 8.47
N GLY A 111 3.47 -15.05 7.85
CA GLY A 111 2.98 -13.85 8.53
C GLY A 111 4.00 -12.74 8.76
N GLN A 112 5.27 -12.91 8.34
CA GLN A 112 6.29 -11.87 8.51
C GLN A 112 5.99 -10.66 7.63
N LEU A 113 6.01 -9.46 8.19
CA LEU A 113 5.86 -8.21 7.46
C LEU A 113 7.14 -7.92 6.65
N ILE A 114 7.02 -7.81 5.34
CA ILE A 114 8.14 -7.60 4.42
C ILE A 114 8.04 -6.36 3.55
N GLY A 115 6.98 -5.59 3.68
CA GLY A 115 6.81 -4.33 2.94
C GLY A 115 5.36 -3.88 2.86
N ALA A 116 5.10 -2.95 1.97
CA ALA A 116 3.74 -2.51 1.64
C ALA A 116 3.63 -2.09 0.17
N VAL A 117 2.43 -2.20 -0.36
CA VAL A 117 2.05 -1.64 -1.66
C VAL A 117 1.03 -0.52 -1.46
N GLY A 118 1.14 0.52 -2.25
CA GLY A 118 0.17 1.60 -2.32
C GLY A 118 -0.33 1.77 -3.75
N VAL A 119 -1.65 1.89 -3.90
CA VAL A 119 -2.30 2.14 -5.19
C VAL A 119 -3.12 3.41 -5.11
N SER A 120 -3.04 4.22 -6.16
CA SER A 120 -3.83 5.45 -6.30
C SER A 120 -4.21 5.67 -7.76
N GLY A 121 -5.48 5.98 -8.01
CA GLY A 121 -5.97 6.29 -9.36
C GLY A 121 -7.48 6.19 -9.50
N ASP A 122 -8.15 5.46 -8.63
CA ASP A 122 -9.61 5.30 -8.61
C ASP A 122 -10.13 5.58 -7.20
N THR A 123 -11.30 5.06 -6.83
CA THR A 123 -11.75 5.11 -5.44
C THR A 123 -10.83 4.30 -4.55
N SER A 124 -10.75 4.65 -3.28
CA SER A 124 -9.84 3.98 -2.34
C SER A 124 -10.12 2.47 -2.22
N GLU A 125 -11.39 2.08 -2.31
CA GLU A 125 -11.80 0.67 -2.27
C GLU A 125 -11.34 -0.08 -3.53
N GLN A 126 -11.45 0.53 -4.70
CA GLN A 126 -10.98 -0.04 -5.96
C GLN A 126 -9.46 -0.11 -6.02
N ASP A 127 -8.78 0.92 -5.55
CA ASP A 127 -7.32 0.94 -5.39
C ASP A 127 -6.85 -0.25 -4.52
N GLU A 128 -7.57 -0.53 -3.43
CA GLU A 128 -7.25 -1.65 -2.54
C GLU A 128 -7.45 -3.02 -3.21
N LEU A 129 -8.51 -3.18 -4.00
CA LEU A 129 -8.73 -4.43 -4.75
C LEU A 129 -7.57 -4.72 -5.70
N ALA A 130 -7.09 -3.70 -6.41
CA ALA A 130 -5.92 -3.84 -7.29
C ALA A 130 -4.66 -4.21 -6.47
N ALA A 131 -4.43 -3.55 -5.34
CA ALA A 131 -3.30 -3.84 -4.46
C ALA A 131 -3.33 -5.29 -3.95
N VAL A 132 -4.47 -5.75 -3.47
CA VAL A 132 -4.67 -7.13 -2.97
C VAL A 132 -4.37 -8.15 -4.07
N ALA A 133 -4.91 -7.94 -5.27
CA ALA A 133 -4.65 -8.84 -6.41
C ALA A 133 -3.15 -8.91 -6.75
N GLY A 134 -2.46 -7.76 -6.72
CA GLY A 134 -1.02 -7.69 -6.96
C GLY A 134 -0.22 -8.52 -5.97
N VAL A 135 -0.49 -8.37 -4.68
CA VAL A 135 0.22 -9.11 -3.62
C VAL A 135 0.00 -10.62 -3.76
N LYS A 136 -1.24 -11.05 -3.98
CA LYS A 136 -1.59 -12.47 -4.17
C LYS A 136 -0.88 -13.09 -5.38
N ALA A 137 -0.82 -12.35 -6.48
CA ALA A 137 -0.16 -12.82 -7.71
C ALA A 137 1.35 -13.07 -7.52
N ALA A 138 1.98 -12.41 -6.56
CA ALA A 138 3.38 -12.64 -6.20
C ALA A 138 3.59 -13.79 -5.20
N GLY A 139 2.52 -14.51 -4.83
CA GLY A 139 2.58 -15.60 -3.84
C GLY A 139 2.72 -15.12 -2.41
N LEU A 140 2.33 -13.88 -2.14
CA LEU A 140 2.43 -13.22 -0.84
C LEU A 140 1.03 -12.97 -0.26
N GLU A 141 0.98 -12.61 1.02
CA GLU A 141 -0.27 -12.40 1.75
C GLU A 141 -0.57 -10.90 1.92
N PRO A 142 -1.69 -10.40 1.37
CA PRO A 142 -2.12 -9.03 1.59
C PRO A 142 -2.78 -8.88 2.96
N ASP A 143 -2.28 -7.96 3.79
CA ASP A 143 -2.88 -7.60 5.06
C ASP A 143 -3.65 -6.28 4.91
N ILE A 144 -4.97 -6.36 4.92
CA ILE A 144 -5.89 -5.21 4.89
C ILE A 144 -6.54 -4.95 6.26
N GLY A 145 -6.00 -5.55 7.31
CA GLY A 145 -6.49 -5.37 8.67
C GLY A 145 -7.69 -6.23 9.05
N GLN A 146 -8.13 -7.14 8.21
CA GLN A 146 -9.24 -8.07 8.48
C GLN A 146 -8.77 -9.47 8.92
N ASN A 147 -7.45 -9.70 8.95
CA ASN A 147 -6.89 -11.00 9.31
C ASN A 147 -6.55 -11.03 10.80
N PRO A 148 -7.37 -11.74 11.64
CA PRO A 148 -7.19 -11.75 13.09
C PRO A 148 -5.93 -12.48 13.56
N GLU A 149 -5.35 -13.35 12.72
CA GLU A 149 -4.22 -14.19 13.11
C GLU A 149 -2.93 -13.39 13.32
N TRP A 150 -2.78 -12.27 12.63
CA TRP A 150 -1.59 -11.41 12.73
C TRP A 150 -1.70 -10.32 13.81
N ARG A 151 -2.82 -10.25 14.52
CA ARG A 151 -3.08 -9.27 15.57
C ARG A 151 -2.85 -9.81 16.98
N ARG A 152 -2.42 -11.05 17.12
CA ARG A 152 -2.15 -11.63 18.43
C ARG A 152 -0.74 -11.22 18.89
N PRO A 153 -0.59 -10.71 20.13
CA PRO A 153 0.71 -10.45 20.72
C PRO A 153 1.51 -11.73 20.91
#